data_97a8ba80db8ffea5e300a0323b4d12c5
#
_entry.id   97a8ba80db8ffea5e300a0323b4d12c5
#
_cell.length_a   1.000
_cell.length_b   1.000
_cell.length_c   1.000
_cell.angle_alpha   90.00
_cell.angle_beta   90.00
_cell.angle_gamma   90.00
#
_symmetry.space_group_name_H-M   'P 1'
#
loop_
_entity.id
_entity.type
_entity.pdbx_description
1 polymer ?
#
loop_
_entity_poly.entity_id
_entity_poly.type
_entity_poly.pdbx_seq_one_letter_code
_entity_poly.pdbx_strand_id
1 'polypeptide(L)'
;MYSVRLWTPCKTQQYSLVFLSSGGWSKKLDSLLSSSSLANEVYERKKVMRILMLTWEYPPRVVGGISRVVHDLSHRLIKDGHEVTVVTYRDGDTPYYENDKGVDVYRVDNYMINPNNFIDWIMQLNFNMVAKATELISKGNKFDVIHAHDWLVANAAKTLKHSFNIPIVATIHATESGRNSGIHTETQRYINDTEWLLTYEATEVIVNSNFMKSEIQRLFGLPFEKINVIPNGINLTNYTGIERDYDLRRQYAMDNEKIILYVGRLVYEKGIQYLIGAMPKILQNYNDAKLVICGKGGMIDELRTEVHNLGIDNKVYFAGYCDSKKVPKMYKCADVAVFPSTYEPFGIVALEAMLAGVPTVVSDVGGLNEIINHGVTGMKSYAGNSNSIADSVLSLLFDKKLCDTVSKNAIKEVKELYNWNKIAQDTHYVYEQAISQTEEEKHAEELVQEKTNKATKVLKTQKEISNLLAFHKRNAFA
;
A
#
# COMPACT_ATOMS: atom_id res chain seq x y z
N MET A 1 -36.06 -26.43 12.51
CA MET A 1 -34.64 -26.78 12.48
C MET A 1 -33.94 -25.77 11.61
N TYR A 2 -33.26 -24.80 12.20
CA TYR A 2 -32.42 -23.85 11.48
C TYR A 2 -30.97 -24.10 11.86
N SER A 3 -30.13 -24.40 10.89
CA SER A 3 -28.68 -24.53 11.08
C SER A 3 -28.00 -23.22 10.74
N VAL A 4 -27.29 -22.61 11.70
CA VAL A 4 -26.42 -21.49 11.48
C VAL A 4 -25.01 -22.06 11.30
N ARG A 5 -24.42 -21.84 10.12
CA ARG A 5 -23.01 -22.16 9.87
C ARG A 5 -22.15 -20.94 10.22
N LEU A 6 -21.33 -21.07 11.25
CA LEU A 6 -20.23 -20.15 11.54
C LEU A 6 -18.98 -20.69 10.85
N TRP A 7 -18.41 -19.90 9.97
CA TRP A 7 -17.15 -20.19 9.29
C TRP A 7 -16.01 -19.63 10.15
N THR A 8 -15.12 -20.48 10.63
CA THR A 8 -13.82 -20.09 11.17
C THR A 8 -12.74 -20.64 10.24
N PRO A 9 -11.71 -19.85 9.85
CA PRO A 9 -10.63 -20.35 9.01
C PRO A 9 -9.55 -21.00 9.89
N CYS A 10 -9.77 -22.23 10.30
CA CYS A 10 -8.68 -23.14 10.66
C CYS A 10 -9.19 -24.57 10.73
N LYS A 11 -8.51 -25.45 10.05
CA LYS A 11 -8.64 -26.90 9.89
C LYS A 11 -9.58 -27.62 10.86
N THR A 12 -10.65 -28.16 10.25
CA THR A 12 -11.30 -29.45 10.59
C THR A 12 -11.47 -29.80 12.07
N GLN A 13 -12.45 -29.20 12.70
CA GLN A 13 -13.31 -29.89 13.66
C GLN A 13 -14.73 -29.32 13.58
N GLN A 14 -15.67 -30.13 13.04
CA GLN A 14 -17.09 -29.83 13.07
C GLN A 14 -17.59 -30.09 14.49
N TYR A 15 -18.02 -29.06 15.19
CA TYR A 15 -18.85 -29.20 16.39
C TYR A 15 -20.31 -28.94 16.00
N SER A 16 -21.14 -29.97 16.08
CA SER A 16 -22.59 -29.84 15.98
C SER A 16 -23.14 -29.53 17.36
N LEU A 17 -23.65 -28.33 17.59
CA LEU A 17 -24.42 -27.97 18.76
C LEU A 17 -25.91 -28.28 18.47
N VAL A 18 -26.42 -29.27 19.11
CA VAL A 18 -27.87 -29.62 19.11
C VAL A 18 -28.55 -28.80 20.21
N PHE A 19 -29.37 -27.83 19.84
CA PHE A 19 -30.23 -27.13 20.80
C PHE A 19 -31.52 -27.98 21.01
N LEU A 20 -31.65 -28.53 22.18
CA LEU A 20 -32.93 -29.06 22.65
C LEU A 20 -33.74 -27.92 23.29
N SER A 21 -34.91 -27.65 22.75
CA SER A 21 -35.85 -26.66 23.27
C SER A 21 -36.47 -27.17 24.58
N SER A 22 -36.02 -26.64 25.72
CA SER A 22 -36.82 -26.61 26.95
C SER A 22 -36.59 -25.28 27.66
N GLY A 23 -37.68 -24.56 27.88
CA GLY A 23 -37.69 -23.20 28.42
C GLY A 23 -37.10 -23.13 29.83
N GLY A 24 -36.03 -22.40 29.97
CA GLY A 24 -35.40 -22.13 31.27
C GLY A 24 -34.03 -21.41 31.22
N TRP A 25 -33.38 -21.35 30.04
CA TRP A 25 -32.03 -20.86 29.89
C TRP A 25 -31.90 -19.42 29.35
N SER A 26 -32.96 -18.80 28.85
CA SER A 26 -32.91 -17.47 28.24
C SER A 26 -32.54 -16.37 29.30
N LYS A 27 -33.12 -16.47 30.49
CA LYS A 27 -32.87 -15.48 31.55
C LYS A 27 -31.46 -15.53 32.18
N LYS A 28 -30.73 -16.64 32.05
CA LYS A 28 -29.37 -16.81 32.56
C LYS A 28 -28.31 -16.39 31.53
N LEU A 29 -28.61 -16.48 30.23
CA LEU A 29 -27.77 -15.93 29.18
C LEU A 29 -27.85 -14.40 29.13
N ASP A 30 -29.04 -13.82 29.29
CA ASP A 30 -29.22 -12.36 29.34
C ASP A 30 -28.55 -11.72 30.56
N SER A 31 -28.49 -12.42 31.70
CA SER A 31 -27.77 -11.96 32.89
C SER A 31 -26.23 -12.09 32.78
N LEU A 32 -25.73 -12.98 31.94
CA LEU A 32 -24.30 -13.11 31.62
C LEU A 32 -23.85 -12.11 30.54
N LEU A 33 -24.75 -11.68 29.66
CA LEU A 33 -24.49 -10.67 28.64
C LEU A 33 -24.70 -9.23 29.14
N SER A 34 -25.41 -9.04 30.26
CA SER A 34 -25.67 -7.72 30.85
C SER A 34 -24.63 -7.26 31.89
N SER A 35 -23.65 -8.10 32.26
CA SER A 35 -22.52 -7.65 33.06
C SER A 35 -21.52 -6.93 32.15
N SER A 36 -21.64 -5.60 32.07
CA SER A 36 -20.77 -4.69 31.32
C SER A 36 -19.28 -4.75 31.73
N SER A 37 -18.91 -5.56 32.73
CA SER A 37 -17.54 -5.83 33.12
C SER A 37 -16.86 -6.93 32.28
N LEU A 38 -17.61 -7.95 31.81
CA LEU A 38 -17.05 -9.04 30.99
C LEU A 38 -16.92 -8.65 29.50
N ALA A 39 -17.74 -7.74 29.01
CA ALA A 39 -17.60 -7.20 27.65
C ALA A 39 -16.39 -6.25 27.53
N ASN A 40 -15.93 -5.67 28.64
CA ASN A 40 -14.74 -4.82 28.69
C ASN A 40 -13.44 -5.58 29.02
N GLU A 41 -13.50 -6.81 29.53
CA GLU A 41 -12.31 -7.63 29.82
C GLU A 41 -11.86 -8.52 28.66
N VAL A 42 -12.69 -8.70 27.63
CA VAL A 42 -12.34 -9.38 26.36
C VAL A 42 -11.81 -8.37 25.30
N TYR A 43 -11.50 -7.14 25.68
CA TYR A 43 -10.51 -6.37 24.95
C TYR A 43 -9.15 -7.02 25.29
N GLU A 44 -8.82 -8.12 24.60
CA GLU A 44 -7.47 -8.69 24.60
C GLU A 44 -6.50 -7.50 24.50
N ARG A 45 -5.60 -7.36 25.48
CA ARG A 45 -4.52 -6.36 25.39
C ARG A 45 -3.83 -6.63 24.06
N LYS A 46 -4.07 -5.79 23.08
CA LYS A 46 -3.39 -5.88 21.79
C LYS A 46 -1.91 -6.07 22.10
N LYS A 47 -1.33 -7.18 21.68
CA LYS A 47 0.10 -7.46 21.87
C LYS A 47 0.88 -6.31 21.21
N VAL A 48 1.64 -5.57 21.99
CA VAL A 48 2.52 -4.52 21.43
C VAL A 48 3.51 -5.20 20.50
N MET A 49 3.55 -4.73 19.27
CA MET A 49 4.50 -5.22 18.26
C MET A 49 5.58 -4.18 18.00
N ARG A 50 6.79 -4.63 17.74
CA ARG A 50 7.96 -3.84 17.35
C ARG A 50 8.18 -4.04 15.87
N ILE A 51 7.88 -3.02 15.10
CA ILE A 51 7.80 -3.09 13.64
C ILE A 51 9.01 -2.37 13.04
N LEU A 52 9.77 -3.06 12.20
CA LEU A 52 10.83 -2.46 11.39
C LEU A 52 10.28 -2.18 9.99
N MET A 53 10.04 -0.93 9.65
CA MET A 53 9.64 -0.52 8.31
C MET A 53 10.86 -0.16 7.46
N LEU A 54 10.97 -0.79 6.30
CA LEU A 54 11.99 -0.49 5.29
C LEU A 54 11.33 0.20 4.10
N THR A 55 11.79 1.41 3.78
CA THR A 55 11.27 2.20 2.67
C THR A 55 12.36 3.08 2.06
N TRP A 56 12.31 3.33 0.75
CA TRP A 56 13.28 4.20 0.09
C TRP A 56 12.93 5.69 0.18
N GLU A 57 11.71 6.02 0.59
CA GLU A 57 11.22 7.38 0.78
C GLU A 57 10.39 7.51 2.06
N TYR A 58 10.65 8.56 2.81
CA TYR A 58 9.93 9.02 3.99
C TYR A 58 10.06 10.54 4.09
N PRO A 59 9.07 11.30 4.55
CA PRO A 59 9.19 12.74 4.60
C PRO A 59 10.49 13.24 5.28
N PRO A 60 11.10 14.32 4.76
CA PRO A 60 10.64 15.22 3.70
C PRO A 60 10.84 14.71 2.26
N ARG A 61 11.51 13.56 2.06
CA ARG A 61 11.66 12.95 0.73
C ARG A 61 10.30 12.37 0.27
N VAL A 62 9.74 12.99 -0.76
CA VAL A 62 8.48 12.58 -1.38
C VAL A 62 8.69 12.45 -2.89
N VAL A 63 8.81 11.22 -3.38
CA VAL A 63 8.91 10.91 -4.82
C VAL A 63 7.54 10.49 -5.34
N GLY A 64 6.80 9.71 -4.54
CA GLY A 64 5.47 9.21 -4.89
C GLY A 64 4.52 9.12 -3.69
N GLY A 65 3.55 8.21 -3.81
CA GLY A 65 2.57 7.96 -2.76
C GLY A 65 3.10 7.18 -1.56
N ILE A 66 4.16 6.39 -1.76
CA ILE A 66 4.74 5.49 -0.73
C ILE A 66 5.14 6.27 0.51
N SER A 67 5.84 7.40 0.34
CA SER A 67 6.27 8.26 1.44
C SER A 67 5.12 8.62 2.39
N ARG A 68 3.96 8.99 1.83
CA ARG A 68 2.76 9.35 2.61
C ARG A 68 2.13 8.13 3.27
N VAL A 69 2.08 7.01 2.56
CA VAL A 69 1.52 5.77 3.09
C VAL A 69 2.31 5.28 4.29
N VAL A 70 3.63 5.21 4.16
CA VAL A 70 4.51 4.77 5.27
C VAL A 70 4.41 5.72 6.46
N HIS A 71 4.45 7.04 6.20
CA HIS A 71 4.31 8.06 7.25
C HIS A 71 2.99 7.94 8.00
N ASP A 72 1.85 7.91 7.30
CA ASP A 72 0.55 7.92 7.96
C ASP A 72 0.24 6.58 8.65
N LEU A 73 0.67 5.44 8.05
CA LEU A 73 0.54 4.12 8.66
C LEU A 73 1.39 4.01 9.93
N SER A 74 2.67 4.42 9.89
CA SER A 74 3.57 4.36 11.05
C SER A 74 3.03 5.18 12.21
N HIS A 75 2.57 6.40 11.97
CA HIS A 75 1.95 7.24 12.99
C HIS A 75 0.65 6.65 13.55
N ARG A 76 -0.13 5.96 12.70
CA ARG A 76 -1.35 5.31 13.18
C ARG A 76 -1.01 4.11 14.06
N LEU A 77 -0.05 3.29 13.70
CA LEU A 77 0.41 2.14 14.49
C LEU A 77 0.97 2.58 15.85
N ILE A 78 1.71 3.69 15.91
CA ILE A 78 2.14 4.31 17.19
C ILE A 78 0.92 4.67 18.06
N LYS A 79 -0.12 5.29 17.48
CA LYS A 79 -1.36 5.62 18.23
C LYS A 79 -2.11 4.37 18.71
N ASP A 80 -1.96 3.25 18.02
CA ASP A 80 -2.54 1.96 18.41
C ASP A 80 -1.69 1.22 19.47
N GLY A 81 -0.56 1.83 19.91
CA GLY A 81 0.30 1.34 20.99
C GLY A 81 1.46 0.45 20.55
N HIS A 82 1.77 0.38 19.25
CA HIS A 82 2.94 -0.35 18.72
C HIS A 82 4.20 0.52 18.74
N GLU A 83 5.35 -0.11 18.65
CA GLU A 83 6.65 0.54 18.46
C GLU A 83 7.02 0.44 16.96
N VAL A 84 7.34 1.57 16.34
CA VAL A 84 7.69 1.61 14.92
C VAL A 84 9.03 2.27 14.71
N THR A 85 9.93 1.54 14.06
CA THR A 85 11.22 2.03 13.59
C THR A 85 11.21 2.04 12.06
N VAL A 86 11.49 3.19 11.46
CA VAL A 86 11.62 3.35 10.00
C VAL A 86 13.08 3.48 9.64
N VAL A 87 13.57 2.67 8.69
CA VAL A 87 14.89 2.85 8.07
C VAL A 87 14.67 3.28 6.62
N THR A 88 15.23 4.45 6.26
CA THR A 88 15.00 5.08 4.96
C THR A 88 16.25 5.76 4.42
N TYR A 89 16.21 6.22 3.16
CA TYR A 89 17.28 7.02 2.57
C TYR A 89 17.34 8.42 3.16
N ARG A 90 18.55 8.93 3.38
CA ARG A 90 18.83 10.30 3.78
C ARG A 90 18.83 11.21 2.55
N ASP A 91 17.98 12.20 2.54
CA ASP A 91 17.90 13.17 1.45
C ASP A 91 18.37 14.55 1.94
N GLY A 92 19.36 15.09 1.26
CA GLY A 92 19.95 16.40 1.60
C GLY A 92 20.46 16.48 3.04
N ASP A 93 20.15 17.58 3.73
CA ASP A 93 20.59 17.87 5.09
C ASP A 93 19.67 17.30 6.18
N THR A 94 18.83 16.30 5.85
CA THR A 94 17.96 15.67 6.86
C THR A 94 18.79 14.97 7.94
N PRO A 95 18.31 14.91 9.20
CA PRO A 95 19.05 14.28 10.28
C PRO A 95 19.15 12.76 10.09
N TYR A 96 20.22 12.13 10.56
CA TYR A 96 20.39 10.68 10.56
C TYR A 96 19.39 9.95 11.44
N TYR A 97 18.92 10.62 12.48
CA TYR A 97 17.90 10.14 13.39
C TYR A 97 16.98 11.28 13.78
N GLU A 98 15.69 10.98 13.83
CA GLU A 98 14.68 11.81 14.49
C GLU A 98 13.58 10.93 15.08
N ASN A 99 12.92 11.43 16.11
CA ASN A 99 11.65 10.87 16.59
C ASN A 99 10.50 11.71 16.01
N ASP A 100 9.83 11.17 15.02
CA ASP A 100 8.67 11.82 14.40
C ASP A 100 7.39 11.38 15.10
N LYS A 101 7.02 12.09 16.18
CA LYS A 101 5.79 11.86 16.97
C LYS A 101 5.63 10.42 17.46
N GLY A 102 6.72 9.82 17.90
CA GLY A 102 6.79 8.46 18.42
C GLY A 102 7.36 7.44 17.43
N VAL A 103 7.47 7.77 16.16
CA VAL A 103 8.15 6.94 15.14
C VAL A 103 9.65 7.23 15.20
N ASP A 104 10.47 6.21 15.40
CA ASP A 104 11.92 6.31 15.34
C ASP A 104 12.38 6.19 13.89
N VAL A 105 12.84 7.31 13.30
CA VAL A 105 13.25 7.38 11.90
C VAL A 105 14.77 7.42 11.81
N TYR A 106 15.37 6.40 11.23
CA TYR A 106 16.79 6.32 10.92
C TYR A 106 17.02 6.49 9.42
N ARG A 107 17.87 7.45 9.04
CA ARG A 107 18.22 7.69 7.64
C ARG A 107 19.63 7.22 7.35
N VAL A 108 19.81 6.58 6.20
CA VAL A 108 21.08 6.06 5.74
C VAL A 108 21.54 6.76 4.46
N ASP A 109 22.81 7.05 4.37
CA ASP A 109 23.44 7.61 3.17
C ASP A 109 23.85 6.49 2.20
N ASN A 110 24.00 6.86 0.93
CA ASN A 110 24.74 6.06 -0.03
C ASN A 110 26.18 6.60 -0.13
N TYR A 111 27.15 5.77 0.21
CA TYR A 111 28.56 6.18 0.29
C TYR A 111 29.30 6.21 -1.05
N MET A 112 28.78 5.54 -2.06
CA MET A 112 29.40 5.61 -3.38
C MET A 112 29.09 6.95 -4.06
N ILE A 113 30.13 7.67 -4.29
CA ILE A 113 30.14 8.88 -5.10
C ILE A 113 29.92 8.43 -6.54
N ASN A 114 28.81 8.76 -7.16
CA ASN A 114 28.43 8.42 -8.53
C ASN A 114 28.15 6.92 -8.80
N PRO A 115 26.99 6.39 -8.38
CA PRO A 115 26.55 5.10 -8.90
C PRO A 115 26.37 5.16 -10.43
N ASN A 116 26.83 4.14 -11.13
CA ASN A 116 26.76 4.10 -12.60
C ASN A 116 25.32 4.13 -13.12
N ASN A 117 24.38 3.63 -12.32
CA ASN A 117 22.96 3.56 -12.66
C ASN A 117 22.10 3.49 -11.38
N PHE A 118 20.77 3.52 -11.57
CA PHE A 118 19.81 3.48 -10.47
C PHE A 118 19.85 2.16 -9.68
N ILE A 119 20.15 1.04 -10.32
CA ILE A 119 20.24 -0.27 -9.64
C ILE A 119 21.42 -0.29 -8.66
N ASP A 120 22.57 0.19 -9.06
CA ASP A 120 23.75 0.29 -8.18
C ASP A 120 23.46 1.18 -6.96
N TRP A 121 22.70 2.26 -7.17
CA TRP A 121 22.26 3.14 -6.10
C TRP A 121 21.34 2.40 -5.12
N ILE A 122 20.37 1.62 -5.63
CA ILE A 122 19.48 0.80 -4.80
C ILE A 122 20.24 -0.27 -4.03
N MET A 123 21.22 -0.93 -4.64
CA MET A 123 22.04 -1.93 -3.97
C MET A 123 22.80 -1.33 -2.77
N GLN A 124 23.39 -0.15 -2.94
CA GLN A 124 24.04 0.55 -1.82
C GLN A 124 23.07 0.90 -0.71
N LEU A 125 21.88 1.41 -1.06
CA LEU A 125 20.82 1.69 -0.09
C LEU A 125 20.51 0.45 0.75
N ASN A 126 20.34 -0.70 0.11
CA ASN A 126 20.06 -1.96 0.81
C ASN A 126 21.20 -2.36 1.75
N PHE A 127 22.47 -2.25 1.34
CA PHE A 127 23.62 -2.51 2.22
C PHE A 127 23.60 -1.64 3.47
N ASN A 128 23.34 -0.33 3.29
CA ASN A 128 23.33 0.61 4.40
C ASN A 128 22.10 0.42 5.32
N MET A 129 20.96 0.00 4.76
CA MET A 129 19.79 -0.39 5.55
C MET A 129 20.07 -1.64 6.41
N VAL A 130 20.71 -2.66 5.84
CA VAL A 130 21.13 -3.85 6.60
C VAL A 130 22.10 -3.47 7.71
N ALA A 131 23.11 -2.67 7.41
CA ALA A 131 24.08 -2.22 8.40
C ALA A 131 23.42 -1.47 9.56
N LYS A 132 22.50 -0.54 9.26
CA LYS A 132 21.74 0.21 10.28
C LYS A 132 20.84 -0.69 11.11
N ALA A 133 20.05 -1.55 10.50
CA ALA A 133 19.16 -2.46 11.22
C ALA A 133 19.96 -3.44 12.11
N THR A 134 21.09 -3.97 11.62
CA THR A 134 22.00 -4.82 12.38
C THR A 134 22.61 -4.07 13.57
N GLU A 135 23.02 -2.81 13.40
CA GLU A 135 23.48 -1.95 14.49
C GLU A 135 22.40 -1.78 15.56
N LEU A 136 21.15 -1.52 15.18
CA LEU A 136 20.04 -1.37 16.10
C LEU A 136 19.79 -2.67 16.89
N ILE A 137 19.76 -3.81 16.20
CA ILE A 137 19.57 -5.13 16.83
C ILE A 137 20.72 -5.44 17.78
N SER A 138 21.96 -5.16 17.41
CA SER A 138 23.14 -5.41 18.26
C SER A 138 23.15 -4.53 19.53
N LYS A 139 22.49 -3.37 19.50
CA LYS A 139 22.27 -2.48 20.63
C LYS A 139 21.07 -2.90 21.53
N GLY A 140 20.43 -4.02 21.20
CA GLY A 140 19.37 -4.60 22.01
C GLY A 140 17.95 -4.32 21.52
N ASN A 141 17.77 -3.59 20.40
CA ASN A 141 16.45 -3.47 19.80
C ASN A 141 15.98 -4.84 19.29
N LYS A 142 14.71 -5.11 19.47
CA LYS A 142 14.06 -6.32 18.97
C LYS A 142 12.97 -5.93 18.00
N PHE A 143 12.82 -6.67 16.93
CA PHE A 143 11.75 -6.48 15.96
C PHE A 143 10.96 -7.77 15.81
N ASP A 144 9.64 -7.68 15.79
CA ASP A 144 8.73 -8.81 15.69
C ASP A 144 8.37 -9.07 14.22
N VAL A 145 8.41 -8.02 13.38
CA VAL A 145 8.12 -8.09 11.94
C VAL A 145 8.89 -7.02 11.17
N ILE A 146 9.30 -7.35 9.94
CA ILE A 146 9.82 -6.41 8.95
C ILE A 146 8.69 -6.08 7.98
N HIS A 147 8.35 -4.78 7.80
CA HIS A 147 7.45 -4.34 6.76
C HIS A 147 8.24 -3.67 5.63
N ALA A 148 8.34 -4.34 4.49
CA ALA A 148 9.06 -3.88 3.32
C ALA A 148 8.13 -3.23 2.31
N HIS A 149 8.45 -2.02 1.84
CA HIS A 149 7.66 -1.27 0.88
C HIS A 149 8.33 -1.24 -0.49
N ASP A 150 7.77 -1.98 -1.45
CA ASP A 150 8.24 -2.18 -2.82
C ASP A 150 9.63 -2.86 -2.92
N TRP A 151 10.00 -3.23 -4.14
CA TRP A 151 11.22 -3.94 -4.50
C TRP A 151 12.53 -3.24 -4.09
N LEU A 152 12.48 -1.92 -3.94
CA LEU A 152 13.65 -1.08 -3.65
C LEU A 152 14.37 -1.45 -2.34
N VAL A 153 13.70 -2.16 -1.44
CA VAL A 153 14.25 -2.59 -0.15
C VAL A 153 14.30 -4.13 0.00
N ALA A 154 14.06 -4.86 -1.09
CA ALA A 154 13.91 -6.31 -1.09
C ALA A 154 15.14 -7.04 -0.55
N ASN A 155 16.34 -6.66 -0.99
CA ASN A 155 17.58 -7.30 -0.57
C ASN A 155 17.89 -7.06 0.91
N ALA A 156 17.55 -5.88 1.44
CA ALA A 156 17.69 -5.58 2.86
C ALA A 156 16.71 -6.42 3.69
N ALA A 157 15.44 -6.45 3.30
CA ALA A 157 14.43 -7.24 3.98
C ALA A 157 14.79 -8.73 4.01
N LYS A 158 15.16 -9.32 2.86
CA LYS A 158 15.62 -10.71 2.74
C LYS A 158 16.81 -11.00 3.65
N THR A 159 17.84 -10.17 3.62
CA THR A 159 19.04 -10.36 4.42
C THR A 159 18.72 -10.36 5.92
N LEU A 160 17.90 -9.41 6.37
CA LEU A 160 17.50 -9.30 7.77
C LEU A 160 16.62 -10.47 8.21
N LYS A 161 15.67 -10.93 7.36
CA LYS A 161 14.86 -12.12 7.62
C LYS A 161 15.74 -13.32 7.95
N HIS A 162 16.68 -13.64 7.05
CA HIS A 162 17.51 -14.83 7.20
C HIS A 162 18.59 -14.69 8.29
N SER A 163 19.09 -13.46 8.55
CA SER A 163 20.08 -13.23 9.61
C SER A 163 19.50 -13.26 11.02
N PHE A 164 18.28 -12.80 11.19
CA PHE A 164 17.66 -12.61 12.51
C PHE A 164 16.36 -13.40 12.70
N ASN A 165 15.94 -14.14 11.67
CA ASN A 165 14.74 -14.96 11.68
C ASN A 165 13.46 -14.14 12.01
N ILE A 166 13.31 -12.96 11.36
CA ILE A 166 12.20 -12.04 11.52
C ILE A 166 11.30 -12.15 10.28
N PRO A 167 9.97 -12.38 10.40
CA PRO A 167 9.07 -12.47 9.26
C PRO A 167 9.00 -11.17 8.47
N ILE A 168 8.77 -11.29 7.16
CA ILE A 168 8.55 -10.15 6.26
C ILE A 168 7.07 -10.07 5.90
N VAL A 169 6.49 -8.89 6.06
CA VAL A 169 5.29 -8.45 5.35
C VAL A 169 5.74 -7.48 4.25
N ALA A 170 5.36 -7.74 3.01
CA ALA A 170 5.73 -6.88 1.88
C ALA A 170 4.51 -6.16 1.32
N THR A 171 4.55 -4.83 1.21
CA THR A 171 3.54 -4.09 0.45
C THR A 171 4.06 -3.80 -0.95
N ILE A 172 3.32 -4.27 -1.97
CA ILE A 172 3.59 -3.99 -3.38
C ILE A 172 2.64 -2.88 -3.85
N HIS A 173 3.21 -1.69 -4.08
CA HIS A 173 2.45 -0.51 -4.47
C HIS A 173 2.19 -0.42 -5.97
N ALA A 174 3.03 -1.01 -6.79
CA ALA A 174 2.89 -1.13 -8.23
C ALA A 174 3.88 -2.17 -8.77
N THR A 175 3.65 -2.70 -9.98
CA THR A 175 4.61 -3.56 -10.66
C THR A 175 5.31 -2.84 -11.81
N GLU A 176 6.54 -3.24 -12.10
CA GLU A 176 7.28 -2.72 -13.26
C GLU A 176 6.60 -3.12 -14.56
N SER A 177 6.11 -4.37 -14.62
CA SER A 177 5.36 -4.88 -15.77
C SER A 177 4.09 -4.08 -16.05
N GLY A 178 3.34 -3.71 -14.98
CA GLY A 178 2.13 -2.93 -15.12
C GLY A 178 2.40 -1.50 -15.60
N ARG A 179 3.42 -0.84 -15.04
CA ARG A 179 3.81 0.54 -15.42
C ARG A 179 4.20 0.66 -16.90
N ASN A 180 4.83 -0.36 -17.46
CA ASN A 180 5.40 -0.35 -18.80
C ASN A 180 4.63 -1.21 -19.80
N SER A 181 3.45 -1.74 -19.43
CA SER A 181 2.66 -2.67 -20.27
C SER A 181 3.48 -3.89 -20.70
N GLY A 182 4.34 -4.38 -19.81
CA GLY A 182 5.26 -5.50 -20.03
C GLY A 182 6.69 -5.18 -19.61
N ILE A 183 7.61 -6.11 -19.90
CA ILE A 183 9.04 -6.00 -19.61
C ILE A 183 9.79 -5.92 -20.94
N HIS A 184 10.48 -4.80 -21.19
CA HIS A 184 11.09 -4.48 -22.48
C HIS A 184 12.60 -4.27 -22.42
N THR A 185 13.18 -4.05 -21.21
CA THR A 185 14.61 -3.81 -21.01
C THR A 185 15.19 -4.71 -19.92
N GLU A 186 16.52 -4.86 -19.90
CA GLU A 186 17.21 -5.62 -18.84
C GLU A 186 17.04 -4.98 -17.46
N THR A 187 16.99 -3.65 -17.36
CA THR A 187 16.69 -2.95 -16.11
C THR A 187 15.29 -3.29 -15.59
N GLN A 188 14.29 -3.29 -16.49
CA GLN A 188 12.93 -3.68 -16.11
C GLN A 188 12.84 -5.15 -15.72
N ARG A 189 13.61 -6.03 -16.37
CA ARG A 189 13.70 -7.46 -16.00
C ARG A 189 14.26 -7.60 -14.59
N TYR A 190 15.36 -6.92 -14.29
CA TYR A 190 15.95 -6.92 -12.93
C TYR A 190 14.95 -6.44 -11.87
N ILE A 191 14.20 -5.38 -12.16
CA ILE A 191 13.17 -4.85 -11.24
C ILE A 191 12.06 -5.88 -11.03
N ASN A 192 11.51 -6.44 -12.11
CA ASN A 192 10.47 -7.47 -12.05
C ASN A 192 10.92 -8.72 -11.27
N ASP A 193 12.16 -9.18 -11.49
CA ASP A 193 12.71 -10.33 -10.77
C ASP A 193 12.92 -10.02 -9.27
N THR A 194 13.22 -8.76 -8.95
CA THR A 194 13.36 -8.30 -7.57
C THR A 194 11.99 -8.12 -6.88
N GLU A 195 10.95 -7.71 -7.62
CA GLU A 195 9.56 -7.71 -7.15
C GLU A 195 9.11 -9.16 -6.83
N TRP A 196 9.40 -10.09 -7.76
CA TRP A 196 9.15 -11.51 -7.52
C TRP A 196 9.91 -12.02 -6.27
N LEU A 197 11.21 -11.71 -6.16
CA LEU A 197 12.02 -12.10 -5.01
C LEU A 197 11.43 -11.61 -3.69
N LEU A 198 11.03 -10.34 -3.61
CA LEU A 198 10.42 -9.77 -2.41
C LEU A 198 9.13 -10.50 -2.05
N THR A 199 8.25 -10.72 -3.04
CA THR A 199 6.98 -11.41 -2.80
C THR A 199 7.15 -12.88 -2.46
N TYR A 200 8.19 -13.54 -2.98
CA TYR A 200 8.55 -14.91 -2.62
C TYR A 200 9.05 -15.01 -1.18
N GLU A 201 9.98 -14.14 -0.78
CA GLU A 201 10.58 -14.10 0.55
C GLU A 201 9.62 -13.64 1.65
N ALA A 202 8.65 -12.79 1.33
CA ALA A 202 7.66 -12.33 2.29
C ALA A 202 6.85 -13.51 2.85
N THR A 203 6.53 -13.48 4.13
CA THR A 203 5.57 -14.39 4.76
C THR A 203 4.16 -14.05 4.29
N GLU A 204 3.82 -12.75 4.32
CA GLU A 204 2.55 -12.21 3.83
C GLU A 204 2.79 -11.05 2.86
N VAL A 205 1.92 -10.88 1.88
CA VAL A 205 1.97 -9.80 0.88
C VAL A 205 0.72 -8.94 0.98
N ILE A 206 0.90 -7.64 1.05
CA ILE A 206 -0.17 -6.64 1.00
C ILE A 206 -0.17 -5.98 -0.38
N VAL A 207 -1.34 -5.79 -0.94
CA VAL A 207 -1.59 -5.01 -2.17
C VAL A 207 -2.77 -4.06 -1.95
N ASN A 208 -2.82 -2.98 -2.74
CA ASN A 208 -3.75 -1.88 -2.48
C ASN A 208 -5.13 -2.06 -3.12
N SER A 209 -5.31 -3.05 -4.01
CA SER A 209 -6.55 -3.29 -4.75
C SER A 209 -6.67 -4.75 -5.19
N ASN A 210 -7.88 -5.19 -5.52
CA ASN A 210 -8.11 -6.51 -6.11
C ASN A 210 -7.48 -6.62 -7.51
N PHE A 211 -7.38 -5.51 -8.24
CA PHE A 211 -6.63 -5.44 -9.47
C PHE A 211 -5.17 -5.84 -9.24
N MET A 212 -4.50 -5.22 -8.25
CA MET A 212 -3.12 -5.56 -7.90
C MET A 212 -2.98 -7.00 -7.42
N LYS A 213 -3.95 -7.53 -6.64
CA LYS A 213 -3.96 -8.93 -6.23
C LYS A 213 -3.94 -9.87 -7.44
N SER A 214 -4.82 -9.62 -8.41
CA SER A 214 -4.87 -10.39 -9.65
C SER A 214 -3.60 -10.23 -10.49
N GLU A 215 -3.02 -9.03 -10.51
CA GLU A 215 -1.81 -8.72 -11.27
C GLU A 215 -0.60 -9.48 -10.73
N ILE A 216 -0.31 -9.38 -9.41
CA ILE A 216 0.85 -10.08 -8.83
C ILE A 216 0.68 -11.60 -8.81
N GLN A 217 -0.56 -12.09 -8.65
CA GLN A 217 -0.82 -13.52 -8.77
C GLN A 217 -0.49 -14.04 -10.18
N ARG A 218 -0.93 -13.30 -11.21
CA ARG A 218 -0.64 -13.65 -12.62
C ARG A 218 0.84 -13.53 -12.96
N LEU A 219 1.53 -12.49 -12.46
CA LEU A 219 2.94 -12.23 -12.78
C LEU A 219 3.88 -13.16 -12.02
N PHE A 220 3.62 -13.42 -10.75
CA PHE A 220 4.57 -14.07 -9.86
C PHE A 220 4.13 -15.45 -9.36
N GLY A 221 2.91 -15.88 -9.68
CA GLY A 221 2.41 -17.22 -9.34
C GLY A 221 2.21 -17.44 -7.82
N LEU A 222 1.97 -16.36 -7.06
CA LEU A 222 1.82 -16.46 -5.61
C LEU A 222 0.53 -17.19 -5.22
N PRO A 223 0.53 -17.96 -4.09
CA PRO A 223 -0.67 -18.49 -3.49
C PRO A 223 -1.67 -17.38 -3.15
N PHE A 224 -2.95 -17.63 -3.42
CA PHE A 224 -4.00 -16.61 -3.24
C PHE A 224 -4.16 -16.16 -1.78
N GLU A 225 -3.97 -17.08 -0.85
CA GLU A 225 -4.03 -16.88 0.60
C GLU A 225 -2.90 -16.01 1.15
N LYS A 226 -1.77 -15.97 0.48
CA LYS A 226 -0.62 -15.12 0.84
C LYS A 226 -0.85 -13.64 0.53
N ILE A 227 -1.87 -13.30 -0.28
CA ILE A 227 -2.06 -11.95 -0.81
C ILE A 227 -3.26 -11.29 -0.13
N ASN A 228 -2.99 -10.29 0.67
CA ASN A 228 -3.96 -9.49 1.41
C ASN A 228 -4.27 -8.19 0.67
N VAL A 229 -5.54 -7.87 0.47
CA VAL A 229 -5.95 -6.60 -0.13
C VAL A 229 -6.24 -5.59 0.98
N ILE A 230 -5.38 -4.61 1.13
CA ILE A 230 -5.53 -3.52 2.10
C ILE A 230 -5.35 -2.20 1.34
N PRO A 231 -6.41 -1.42 1.13
CA PRO A 231 -6.31 -0.16 0.41
C PRO A 231 -5.44 0.85 1.16
N ASN A 232 -4.91 1.86 0.46
CA ASN A 232 -4.24 2.95 1.15
C ASN A 232 -5.26 3.84 1.85
N GLY A 233 -4.91 4.31 3.04
CA GLY A 233 -5.68 5.29 3.77
C GLY A 233 -5.43 6.71 3.30
N ILE A 234 -6.32 7.62 3.71
CA ILE A 234 -6.14 9.05 3.51
C ILE A 234 -6.27 9.80 4.85
N ASN A 235 -5.44 10.84 5.02
CA ASN A 235 -5.53 11.68 6.21
C ASN A 235 -6.69 12.68 6.06
N LEU A 236 -7.77 12.40 6.78
CA LEU A 236 -9.02 13.17 6.71
C LEU A 236 -8.82 14.63 7.13
N THR A 237 -7.88 14.92 8.04
CA THR A 237 -7.67 16.27 8.58
C THR A 237 -7.08 17.24 7.56
N ASN A 238 -6.35 16.72 6.56
CA ASN A 238 -5.72 17.55 5.54
C ASN A 238 -6.73 18.25 4.60
N TYR A 239 -7.99 17.80 4.59
CA TYR A 239 -9.05 18.29 3.70
C TYR A 239 -10.24 18.88 4.45
N THR A 240 -10.20 18.85 5.78
CA THR A 240 -11.29 19.36 6.64
C THR A 240 -11.09 20.84 6.94
N GLY A 241 -12.16 21.63 6.88
CA GLY A 241 -12.14 23.05 7.21
C GLY A 241 -11.43 23.96 6.20
N ILE A 242 -11.08 23.44 5.01
CA ILE A 242 -10.50 24.23 3.94
C ILE A 242 -11.64 24.84 3.13
N GLU A 243 -11.70 26.15 3.09
CA GLU A 243 -12.61 26.91 2.24
C GLU A 243 -12.03 27.15 0.84
N ARG A 244 -12.89 27.53 -0.09
CA ARG A 244 -12.49 27.89 -1.46
C ARG A 244 -11.73 29.21 -1.43
N ASP A 245 -10.47 29.18 -1.85
CA ASP A 245 -9.59 30.34 -1.94
C ASP A 245 -9.78 31.01 -3.32
N TYR A 246 -10.58 32.07 -3.37
CA TYR A 246 -10.91 32.78 -4.61
C TYR A 246 -9.70 33.52 -5.19
N ASP A 247 -8.77 34.00 -4.37
CA ASP A 247 -7.56 34.69 -4.86
C ASP A 247 -6.59 33.70 -5.50
N LEU A 248 -6.45 32.52 -4.90
CA LEU A 248 -5.72 31.40 -5.51
C LEU A 248 -6.37 30.98 -6.83
N ARG A 249 -7.69 30.86 -6.84
CA ARG A 249 -8.47 30.45 -8.02
C ARG A 249 -8.28 31.40 -9.20
N ARG A 250 -8.31 32.72 -8.95
CA ARG A 250 -8.13 33.77 -9.98
C ARG A 250 -6.74 33.77 -10.62
N GLN A 251 -5.74 33.15 -10.01
CA GLN A 251 -4.43 32.93 -10.64
C GLN A 251 -4.52 31.97 -11.86
N TYR A 252 -5.55 31.16 -11.94
CA TYR A 252 -5.68 30.09 -12.94
C TYR A 252 -6.88 30.26 -13.88
N ALA A 253 -7.96 30.87 -13.42
CA ALA A 253 -9.20 31.00 -14.19
C ALA A 253 -9.96 32.25 -13.79
N MET A 254 -10.76 32.82 -14.71
CA MET A 254 -11.70 33.89 -14.43
C MET A 254 -12.86 33.34 -13.58
N ASP A 255 -13.63 34.27 -12.95
CA ASP A 255 -14.71 33.87 -12.04
C ASP A 255 -15.82 33.08 -12.72
N ASN A 256 -16.08 33.31 -14.02
CA ASN A 256 -17.06 32.60 -14.86
C ASN A 256 -16.51 31.27 -15.42
N GLU A 257 -15.19 31.05 -15.46
CA GLU A 257 -14.60 29.83 -16.01
C GLU A 257 -14.67 28.67 -15.01
N LYS A 258 -14.89 27.45 -15.51
CA LYS A 258 -14.85 26.20 -14.73
C LYS A 258 -13.48 25.56 -14.78
N ILE A 259 -12.92 25.25 -13.62
CA ILE A 259 -11.62 24.61 -13.51
C ILE A 259 -11.78 23.08 -13.56
N ILE A 260 -11.21 22.48 -14.59
CA ILE A 260 -10.94 21.06 -14.69
C ILE A 260 -9.52 20.87 -14.14
N LEU A 261 -9.37 20.14 -13.04
CA LEU A 261 -8.09 19.99 -12.34
C LEU A 261 -7.50 18.59 -12.55
N TYR A 262 -6.24 18.55 -12.92
CA TYR A 262 -5.40 17.34 -12.82
C TYR A 262 -4.31 17.54 -11.77
N VAL A 263 -4.09 16.53 -10.92
CA VAL A 263 -2.99 16.49 -9.95
C VAL A 263 -2.26 15.15 -10.09
N GLY A 264 -0.96 15.18 -10.40
CA GLY A 264 -0.18 13.97 -10.51
C GLY A 264 1.15 14.14 -11.24
N ARG A 265 1.91 13.04 -11.36
CA ARG A 265 3.13 13.02 -12.18
C ARG A 265 2.78 13.15 -13.67
N LEU A 266 3.63 13.85 -14.41
CA LEU A 266 3.47 13.98 -15.88
C LEU A 266 4.28 12.90 -16.57
N VAL A 267 3.73 11.67 -16.56
CA VAL A 267 4.29 10.45 -17.14
C VAL A 267 3.21 9.74 -17.94
N TYR A 268 3.62 8.91 -18.90
CA TYR A 268 2.73 8.34 -19.93
C TYR A 268 1.53 7.58 -19.33
N GLU A 269 1.77 6.75 -18.34
CA GLU A 269 0.74 5.92 -17.71
C GLU A 269 -0.32 6.72 -16.95
N LYS A 270 -0.06 8.00 -16.64
CA LYS A 270 -1.05 8.89 -16.01
C LYS A 270 -2.04 9.51 -17.01
N GLY A 271 -1.84 9.32 -18.31
CA GLY A 271 -2.83 9.55 -19.34
C GLY A 271 -3.23 11.01 -19.58
N ILE A 272 -2.42 11.99 -19.10
CA ILE A 272 -2.76 13.43 -19.21
C ILE A 272 -2.91 13.89 -20.65
N GLN A 273 -2.20 13.29 -21.61
CA GLN A 273 -2.34 13.51 -23.04
C GLN A 273 -3.80 13.29 -23.51
N TYR A 274 -4.49 12.31 -22.96
CA TYR A 274 -5.91 12.05 -23.30
C TYR A 274 -6.85 13.11 -22.73
N LEU A 275 -6.53 13.69 -21.59
CA LEU A 275 -7.29 14.80 -21.03
C LEU A 275 -7.09 16.09 -21.84
N ILE A 276 -5.86 16.38 -22.27
CA ILE A 276 -5.56 17.48 -23.17
C ILE A 276 -6.32 17.26 -24.50
N GLY A 277 -6.27 16.05 -25.07
CA GLY A 277 -7.02 15.70 -26.28
C GLY A 277 -8.57 15.74 -26.11
N ALA A 278 -9.08 15.72 -24.88
CA ALA A 278 -10.50 15.89 -24.60
C ALA A 278 -10.95 17.37 -24.62
N MET A 279 -10.02 18.31 -24.39
CA MET A 279 -10.33 19.74 -24.25
C MET A 279 -11.03 20.36 -25.47
N PRO A 280 -10.65 20.05 -26.75
CA PRO A 280 -11.37 20.62 -27.89
C PRO A 280 -12.88 20.32 -27.87
N LYS A 281 -13.28 19.07 -27.58
CA LYS A 281 -14.68 18.68 -27.46
C LYS A 281 -15.36 19.35 -26.25
N ILE A 282 -14.65 19.45 -25.12
CA ILE A 282 -15.16 20.14 -23.94
C ILE A 282 -15.42 21.62 -24.27
N LEU A 283 -14.46 22.32 -24.86
CA LEU A 283 -14.55 23.73 -25.20
C LEU A 283 -15.60 24.04 -26.26
N GLN A 284 -15.82 23.13 -27.21
CA GLN A 284 -16.91 23.26 -28.20
C GLN A 284 -18.28 23.29 -27.53
N ASN A 285 -18.48 22.55 -26.43
CA ASN A 285 -19.76 22.43 -25.74
C ASN A 285 -19.87 23.34 -24.50
N TYR A 286 -18.72 23.66 -23.86
CA TYR A 286 -18.62 24.50 -22.68
C TYR A 286 -17.36 25.39 -22.78
N ASN A 287 -17.50 26.54 -23.47
CA ASN A 287 -16.36 27.41 -23.78
C ASN A 287 -15.67 28.02 -22.55
N ASP A 288 -16.40 28.19 -21.43
CA ASP A 288 -15.87 28.70 -20.16
C ASP A 288 -15.23 27.60 -19.31
N ALA A 289 -14.63 26.58 -19.91
CA ALA A 289 -13.79 25.60 -19.24
C ALA A 289 -12.31 25.98 -19.31
N LYS A 290 -11.56 25.61 -18.27
CA LYS A 290 -10.10 25.77 -18.17
C LYS A 290 -9.47 24.54 -17.55
N LEU A 291 -8.46 23.99 -18.18
CA LEU A 291 -7.68 22.87 -17.63
C LEU A 291 -6.49 23.41 -16.83
N VAL A 292 -6.38 22.99 -15.57
CA VAL A 292 -5.26 23.32 -14.68
C VAL A 292 -4.52 22.03 -14.34
N ILE A 293 -3.22 21.97 -14.64
CA ILE A 293 -2.37 20.80 -14.50
C ILE A 293 -1.36 21.05 -13.38
N CYS A 294 -1.55 20.38 -12.23
CA CYS A 294 -0.64 20.40 -11.09
C CYS A 294 0.25 19.16 -11.12
N GLY A 295 1.51 19.33 -11.47
CA GLY A 295 2.48 18.23 -11.50
C GLY A 295 3.77 18.56 -12.20
N LYS A 296 4.69 17.59 -12.14
CA LYS A 296 5.96 17.59 -12.88
C LYS A 296 6.24 16.17 -13.40
N GLY A 297 7.03 16.06 -14.46
CA GLY A 297 7.43 14.78 -15.05
C GLY A 297 8.02 14.95 -16.43
N GLY A 298 8.54 13.86 -16.99
CA GLY A 298 9.27 13.88 -18.26
C GLY A 298 8.46 14.33 -19.47
N MET A 299 7.14 14.23 -19.44
CA MET A 299 6.27 14.57 -20.57
C MET A 299 5.93 16.06 -20.68
N ILE A 300 6.45 16.94 -19.82
CA ILE A 300 6.00 18.35 -19.76
C ILE A 300 6.09 19.05 -21.12
N ASP A 301 7.17 18.86 -21.86
CA ASP A 301 7.41 19.55 -23.13
C ASP A 301 6.54 18.97 -24.27
N GLU A 302 6.34 17.64 -24.27
CA GLU A 302 5.41 16.98 -25.20
C GLU A 302 3.97 17.46 -24.98
N LEU A 303 3.53 17.54 -23.72
CA LEU A 303 2.20 18.01 -23.38
C LEU A 303 1.97 19.48 -23.75
N ARG A 304 2.97 20.34 -23.60
CA ARG A 304 2.90 21.74 -24.06
C ARG A 304 2.80 21.83 -25.59
N THR A 305 3.56 21.01 -26.28
CA THR A 305 3.51 20.92 -27.74
C THR A 305 2.13 20.48 -28.21
N GLU A 306 1.52 19.51 -27.54
CA GLU A 306 0.16 19.05 -27.85
C GLU A 306 -0.87 20.16 -27.64
N VAL A 307 -0.80 20.89 -26.52
CA VAL A 307 -1.66 22.05 -26.23
C VAL A 307 -1.55 23.11 -27.34
N HIS A 308 -0.33 23.42 -27.79
CA HIS A 308 -0.07 24.38 -28.88
C HIS A 308 -0.65 23.89 -30.21
N ASN A 309 -0.42 22.62 -30.57
CA ASN A 309 -0.92 22.04 -31.81
C ASN A 309 -2.46 22.01 -31.89
N LEU A 310 -3.13 21.90 -30.72
CA LEU A 310 -4.58 21.98 -30.62
C LEU A 310 -5.13 23.42 -30.58
N GLY A 311 -4.26 24.45 -30.51
CA GLY A 311 -4.66 25.86 -30.46
C GLY A 311 -5.40 26.25 -29.18
N ILE A 312 -5.12 25.59 -28.06
CA ILE A 312 -5.81 25.78 -26.77
C ILE A 312 -4.88 26.32 -25.68
N ASP A 313 -3.80 27.02 -26.02
CA ASP A 313 -2.79 27.55 -25.09
C ASP A 313 -3.41 28.44 -24.02
N ASN A 314 -4.43 29.24 -24.36
CA ASN A 314 -5.14 30.11 -23.41
C ASN A 314 -6.15 29.36 -22.50
N LYS A 315 -6.39 28.07 -22.75
CA LYS A 315 -7.35 27.24 -22.00
C LYS A 315 -6.67 26.15 -21.13
N VAL A 316 -5.34 26.01 -21.21
CA VAL A 316 -4.58 25.04 -20.43
C VAL A 316 -3.49 25.75 -19.63
N TYR A 317 -3.47 25.54 -18.32
CA TYR A 317 -2.48 26.14 -17.41
C TYR A 317 -1.65 25.07 -16.71
N PHE A 318 -0.35 25.09 -16.92
CA PHE A 318 0.59 24.22 -16.21
C PHE A 318 1.06 24.91 -14.91
N ALA A 319 0.45 24.53 -13.78
CA ALA A 319 0.70 25.12 -12.46
C ALA A 319 2.03 24.66 -11.81
N GLY A 320 2.74 23.70 -12.45
CA GLY A 320 3.93 23.10 -11.90
C GLY A 320 3.68 22.21 -10.70
N TYR A 321 4.71 21.91 -9.93
CA TYR A 321 4.60 21.10 -8.72
C TYR A 321 3.80 21.84 -7.63
N CYS A 322 2.78 21.16 -7.11
CA CYS A 322 2.02 21.62 -5.95
C CYS A 322 2.39 20.74 -4.74
N ASP A 323 2.82 21.36 -3.66
CA ASP A 323 3.17 20.67 -2.42
C ASP A 323 1.92 20.19 -1.65
N SER A 324 2.15 19.46 -0.56
CA SER A 324 1.08 18.90 0.27
C SER A 324 0.17 19.96 0.94
N LYS A 325 0.62 21.22 1.06
CA LYS A 325 -0.17 22.33 1.61
C LYS A 325 -1.00 23.00 0.52
N LYS A 326 -0.50 23.04 -0.72
CA LYS A 326 -1.18 23.68 -1.86
C LYS A 326 -2.22 22.76 -2.50
N VAL A 327 -1.95 21.46 -2.60
CA VAL A 327 -2.85 20.50 -3.25
C VAL A 327 -4.28 20.52 -2.69
N PRO A 328 -4.53 20.49 -1.37
CA PRO A 328 -5.89 20.57 -0.84
C PRO A 328 -6.64 21.86 -1.24
N LYS A 329 -5.92 23.00 -1.29
CA LYS A 329 -6.48 24.28 -1.74
C LYS A 329 -6.82 24.26 -3.23
N MET A 330 -5.96 23.63 -4.06
CA MET A 330 -6.22 23.47 -5.50
C MET A 330 -7.48 22.62 -5.75
N TYR A 331 -7.67 21.53 -5.01
CA TYR A 331 -8.93 20.77 -5.09
C TYR A 331 -10.14 21.65 -4.75
N LYS A 332 -10.06 22.46 -3.69
CA LYS A 332 -11.17 23.37 -3.33
C LYS A 332 -11.45 24.44 -4.39
N CYS A 333 -10.48 24.82 -5.20
CA CYS A 333 -10.66 25.73 -6.32
C CYS A 333 -11.28 25.08 -7.56
N ALA A 334 -11.20 23.75 -7.69
CA ALA A 334 -11.65 23.00 -8.84
C ALA A 334 -13.19 22.86 -8.89
N ASP A 335 -13.71 22.70 -10.09
CA ASP A 335 -15.12 22.38 -10.34
C ASP A 335 -15.28 20.89 -10.72
N VAL A 336 -14.24 20.29 -11.37
CA VAL A 336 -14.14 18.86 -11.68
C VAL A 336 -12.67 18.44 -11.53
N ALA A 337 -12.40 17.28 -10.93
CA ALA A 337 -11.08 16.65 -10.95
C ALA A 337 -11.06 15.47 -11.92
N VAL A 338 -9.96 15.30 -12.67
CA VAL A 338 -9.87 14.24 -13.69
C VAL A 338 -8.54 13.48 -13.55
N PHE A 339 -8.63 12.15 -13.47
CA PHE A 339 -7.47 11.23 -13.38
C PHE A 339 -7.56 10.18 -14.50
N PRO A 340 -7.03 10.50 -15.69
CA PRO A 340 -7.22 9.73 -16.92
C PRO A 340 -6.19 8.62 -17.10
N SER A 341 -5.69 8.04 -16.00
CA SER A 341 -4.61 7.03 -16.02
C SER A 341 -4.94 5.85 -16.92
N THR A 342 -3.94 5.32 -17.61
CA THR A 342 -4.02 4.05 -18.35
C THR A 342 -3.55 2.87 -17.49
N TYR A 343 -2.77 3.15 -16.47
CA TYR A 343 -2.40 2.21 -15.40
C TYR A 343 -2.41 2.94 -14.05
N GLU A 344 -3.18 2.44 -13.10
CA GLU A 344 -3.27 2.97 -11.75
C GLU A 344 -3.50 1.83 -10.75
N PRO A 345 -2.49 1.42 -9.99
CA PRO A 345 -2.61 0.37 -8.98
C PRO A 345 -3.67 0.65 -7.92
N PHE A 346 -3.79 1.91 -7.51
CA PHE A 346 -4.76 2.34 -6.51
C PHE A 346 -5.44 3.67 -6.85
N GLY A 347 -4.74 4.82 -6.68
CA GLY A 347 -5.31 6.13 -7.00
C GLY A 347 -5.58 7.03 -5.80
N ILE A 348 -4.59 7.24 -4.93
CA ILE A 348 -4.70 8.14 -3.76
C ILE A 348 -5.21 9.53 -4.15
N VAL A 349 -4.80 10.06 -5.31
CA VAL A 349 -5.22 11.38 -5.80
C VAL A 349 -6.72 11.47 -6.07
N ALA A 350 -7.37 10.36 -6.43
CA ALA A 350 -8.82 10.31 -6.56
C ALA A 350 -9.50 10.41 -5.18
N LEU A 351 -8.99 9.71 -4.17
CA LEU A 351 -9.48 9.83 -2.79
C LEU A 351 -9.30 11.26 -2.24
N GLU A 352 -8.20 11.93 -2.60
CA GLU A 352 -7.95 13.32 -2.22
C GLU A 352 -9.01 14.26 -2.80
N ALA A 353 -9.32 14.13 -4.10
CA ALA A 353 -10.35 14.92 -4.77
C ALA A 353 -11.74 14.62 -4.20
N MET A 354 -12.09 13.35 -4.00
CA MET A 354 -13.34 12.91 -3.39
C MET A 354 -13.52 13.49 -1.99
N LEU A 355 -12.50 13.42 -1.15
CA LEU A 355 -12.53 13.95 0.22
C LEU A 355 -12.62 15.48 0.24
N ALA A 356 -11.99 16.15 -0.71
CA ALA A 356 -12.13 17.59 -0.90
C ALA A 356 -13.56 18.01 -1.39
N GLY A 357 -14.37 17.04 -1.78
CA GLY A 357 -15.74 17.27 -2.28
C GLY A 357 -15.80 17.73 -3.73
N VAL A 358 -14.76 17.45 -4.51
CA VAL A 358 -14.71 17.77 -5.93
C VAL A 358 -15.32 16.61 -6.74
N PRO A 359 -16.30 16.84 -7.62
CA PRO A 359 -16.77 15.82 -8.55
C PRO A 359 -15.61 15.25 -9.34
N THR A 360 -15.47 13.93 -9.35
CA THR A 360 -14.27 13.28 -9.87
C THR A 360 -14.57 12.39 -11.07
N VAL A 361 -13.77 12.53 -12.13
CA VAL A 361 -13.76 11.64 -13.30
C VAL A 361 -12.48 10.84 -13.28
N VAL A 362 -12.58 9.51 -13.44
CA VAL A 362 -11.43 8.61 -13.50
C VAL A 362 -11.51 7.71 -14.73
N SER A 363 -10.38 7.19 -15.19
CA SER A 363 -10.40 6.06 -16.13
C SER A 363 -10.88 4.79 -15.44
N ASP A 364 -11.61 3.96 -16.16
CA ASP A 364 -12.11 2.64 -15.70
C ASP A 364 -10.97 1.61 -15.76
N VAL A 365 -9.93 1.80 -14.94
CA VAL A 365 -8.74 0.93 -14.86
C VAL A 365 -8.28 0.73 -13.43
N GLY A 366 -7.69 -0.44 -13.18
CA GLY A 366 -6.96 -0.73 -11.96
C GLY A 366 -7.75 -0.42 -10.68
N GLY A 367 -7.06 0.14 -9.69
CA GLY A 367 -7.66 0.56 -8.42
C GLY A 367 -8.65 1.71 -8.56
N LEU A 368 -8.54 2.57 -9.59
CA LEU A 368 -9.54 3.63 -9.83
C LEU A 368 -10.92 3.07 -10.10
N ASN A 369 -11.01 1.92 -10.79
CA ASN A 369 -12.26 1.22 -11.02
C ASN A 369 -12.91 0.76 -9.70
N GLU A 370 -12.11 0.43 -8.69
CA GLU A 370 -12.59 -0.01 -7.38
C GLU A 370 -13.00 1.17 -6.48
N ILE A 371 -12.34 2.33 -6.63
CA ILE A 371 -12.59 3.54 -5.82
C ILE A 371 -13.86 4.27 -6.27
N ILE A 372 -14.11 4.37 -7.58
CA ILE A 372 -15.25 5.14 -8.10
C ILE A 372 -16.38 4.20 -8.53
N ASN A 373 -17.57 4.45 -8.00
CA ASN A 373 -18.81 3.88 -8.50
C ASN A 373 -19.48 4.88 -9.45
N HIS A 374 -19.54 4.51 -10.77
CA HIS A 374 -20.01 5.40 -11.84
C HIS A 374 -21.40 5.95 -11.60
N GLY A 375 -21.55 7.28 -11.67
CA GLY A 375 -22.80 8.00 -11.43
C GLY A 375 -23.23 8.07 -9.95
N VAL A 376 -22.48 7.43 -9.03
CA VAL A 376 -22.80 7.39 -7.59
C VAL A 376 -21.78 8.16 -6.75
N THR A 377 -20.47 7.90 -6.92
CA THR A 377 -19.38 8.57 -6.20
C THR A 377 -18.44 9.33 -7.12
N GLY A 378 -18.67 9.28 -8.43
CA GLY A 378 -17.92 9.96 -9.47
C GLY A 378 -18.30 9.41 -10.83
N MET A 379 -17.55 9.80 -11.86
CA MET A 379 -17.76 9.35 -13.22
C MET A 379 -16.57 8.50 -13.68
N LYS A 380 -16.84 7.48 -14.48
CA LYS A 380 -15.81 6.68 -15.17
C LYS A 380 -15.79 7.01 -16.64
N SER A 381 -14.59 7.00 -17.22
CA SER A 381 -14.36 7.10 -18.66
C SER A 381 -13.55 5.91 -19.15
N TYR A 382 -13.64 5.57 -20.41
CA TYR A 382 -12.78 4.54 -21.00
C TYR A 382 -11.33 5.03 -21.04
N ALA A 383 -10.40 4.16 -20.59
CA ALA A 383 -8.97 4.47 -20.59
C ALA A 383 -8.46 4.78 -22.02
N GLY A 384 -7.60 5.80 -22.12
CA GLY A 384 -7.03 6.21 -23.41
C GLY A 384 -8.05 6.83 -24.39
N ASN A 385 -9.25 7.19 -23.94
CA ASN A 385 -10.31 7.70 -24.80
C ASN A 385 -10.71 9.15 -24.44
N SER A 386 -10.16 10.11 -25.16
CA SER A 386 -10.42 11.55 -24.97
C SER A 386 -11.91 11.91 -25.10
N ASN A 387 -12.66 11.27 -26.00
CA ASN A 387 -14.08 11.52 -26.16
C ASN A 387 -14.88 11.09 -24.93
N SER A 388 -14.60 9.92 -24.39
CA SER A 388 -15.25 9.42 -23.16
C SER A 388 -14.91 10.29 -21.95
N ILE A 389 -13.68 10.80 -21.85
CA ILE A 389 -13.28 11.76 -20.82
C ILE A 389 -14.10 13.04 -20.96
N ALA A 390 -14.21 13.59 -22.20
CA ALA A 390 -14.99 14.80 -22.46
C ALA A 390 -16.45 14.62 -22.08
N ASP A 391 -17.08 13.52 -22.45
CA ASP A 391 -18.50 13.25 -22.13
C ASP A 391 -18.73 13.17 -20.62
N SER A 392 -17.84 12.50 -19.88
CA SER A 392 -17.92 12.39 -18.42
C SER A 392 -17.72 13.76 -17.73
N VAL A 393 -16.80 14.60 -18.22
CA VAL A 393 -16.58 15.95 -17.72
C VAL A 393 -17.79 16.83 -18.01
N LEU A 394 -18.30 16.82 -19.25
CA LEU A 394 -19.46 17.63 -19.66
C LEU A 394 -20.71 17.25 -18.86
N SER A 395 -20.95 15.97 -18.57
CA SER A 395 -22.09 15.57 -17.75
C SER A 395 -22.04 16.19 -16.35
N LEU A 396 -20.85 16.32 -15.75
CA LEU A 396 -20.68 17.02 -14.47
C LEU A 396 -20.78 18.55 -14.60
N LEU A 397 -20.30 19.15 -15.68
CA LEU A 397 -20.39 20.60 -15.87
C LEU A 397 -21.82 21.10 -16.11
N PHE A 398 -22.67 20.28 -16.76
CA PHE A 398 -24.06 20.63 -17.06
C PHE A 398 -25.08 20.25 -15.99
N ASP A 399 -24.80 19.16 -15.21
CA ASP A 399 -25.74 18.65 -14.21
C ASP A 399 -25.23 18.92 -12.77
N LYS A 400 -25.66 20.06 -12.22
CA LYS A 400 -25.35 20.44 -10.85
C LYS A 400 -25.88 19.42 -9.81
N LYS A 401 -27.04 18.81 -10.06
CA LYS A 401 -27.65 17.84 -9.15
C LYS A 401 -26.78 16.54 -9.09
N LEU A 402 -26.29 16.11 -10.24
CA LEU A 402 -25.34 15.00 -10.33
C LEU A 402 -24.05 15.34 -9.57
N CYS A 403 -23.46 16.52 -9.80
CA CYS A 403 -22.27 16.99 -9.07
C CYS A 403 -22.46 16.92 -7.56
N ASP A 404 -23.53 17.52 -7.03
CA ASP A 404 -23.81 17.58 -5.60
C ASP A 404 -24.01 16.16 -5.02
N THR A 405 -24.65 15.27 -5.79
CA THR A 405 -24.90 13.88 -5.38
C THR A 405 -23.61 13.08 -5.32
N VAL A 406 -22.82 13.06 -6.40
CA VAL A 406 -21.59 12.26 -6.45
C VAL A 406 -20.57 12.75 -5.43
N SER A 407 -20.42 14.07 -5.25
CA SER A 407 -19.50 14.65 -4.27
C SER A 407 -19.87 14.28 -2.83
N LYS A 408 -21.17 14.37 -2.48
CA LYS A 408 -21.65 13.99 -1.13
C LYS A 408 -21.42 12.52 -0.83
N ASN A 409 -21.75 11.66 -1.78
CA ASN A 409 -21.55 10.22 -1.64
C ASN A 409 -20.06 9.87 -1.55
N ALA A 410 -19.21 10.48 -2.39
CA ALA A 410 -17.77 10.30 -2.39
C ALA A 410 -17.14 10.63 -1.03
N ILE A 411 -17.47 11.79 -0.45
CA ILE A 411 -16.97 12.17 0.88
C ILE A 411 -17.35 11.15 1.94
N LYS A 412 -18.59 10.65 1.90
CA LYS A 412 -19.07 9.63 2.86
C LYS A 412 -18.28 8.34 2.72
N GLU A 413 -18.16 7.82 1.50
CA GLU A 413 -17.47 6.56 1.21
C GLU A 413 -15.98 6.62 1.60
N VAL A 414 -15.29 7.72 1.27
CA VAL A 414 -13.88 7.89 1.65
C VAL A 414 -13.69 7.87 3.16
N LYS A 415 -14.55 8.56 3.91
CA LYS A 415 -14.47 8.59 5.38
C LYS A 415 -14.72 7.22 6.02
N GLU A 416 -15.58 6.41 5.43
CA GLU A 416 -15.96 5.10 5.94
C GLU A 416 -14.93 4.03 5.60
N LEU A 417 -14.42 3.99 4.35
CA LEU A 417 -13.62 2.88 3.85
C LEU A 417 -12.11 3.12 3.87
N TYR A 418 -11.67 4.39 3.69
CA TYR A 418 -10.25 4.70 3.47
C TYR A 418 -9.61 5.47 4.65
N ASN A 419 -10.13 5.28 5.86
CA ASN A 419 -9.56 5.88 7.06
C ASN A 419 -8.43 5.01 7.65
N TRP A 420 -7.39 5.65 8.18
CA TRP A 420 -6.22 4.97 8.73
C TRP A 420 -6.52 4.09 9.95
N ASN A 421 -7.66 4.29 10.65
CA ASN A 421 -8.01 3.43 11.78
C ASN A 421 -8.26 2.00 11.31
N LYS A 422 -9.08 1.85 10.26
CA LYS A 422 -9.38 0.54 9.66
C LYS A 422 -8.13 -0.05 8.99
N ILE A 423 -7.43 0.73 8.17
CA ILE A 423 -6.24 0.29 7.43
C ILE A 423 -5.16 -0.27 8.36
N ALA A 424 -4.88 0.42 9.48
CA ALA A 424 -3.90 -0.04 10.45
C ALA A 424 -4.36 -1.31 11.20
N GLN A 425 -5.66 -1.45 11.47
CA GLN A 425 -6.19 -2.68 12.05
C GLN A 425 -6.05 -3.87 11.10
N ASP A 426 -6.41 -3.69 9.83
CA ASP A 426 -6.26 -4.72 8.81
C ASP A 426 -4.77 -5.09 8.62
N THR A 427 -3.87 -4.10 8.64
CA THR A 427 -2.41 -4.31 8.56
C THR A 427 -1.87 -5.03 9.81
N HIS A 428 -2.34 -4.66 11.00
CA HIS A 428 -1.99 -5.33 12.25
C HIS A 428 -2.33 -6.82 12.19
N TYR A 429 -3.51 -7.17 11.69
CA TYR A 429 -3.92 -8.57 11.53
C TYR A 429 -2.96 -9.35 10.62
N VAL A 430 -2.50 -8.75 9.51
CA VAL A 430 -1.50 -9.38 8.62
C VAL A 430 -0.16 -9.57 9.33
N TYR A 431 0.24 -8.64 10.21
CA TYR A 431 1.45 -8.83 11.02
C TYR A 431 1.30 -10.02 12.00
N GLU A 432 0.14 -10.16 12.66
CA GLU A 432 -0.14 -11.30 13.54
C GLU A 432 -0.04 -12.63 12.79
N GLN A 433 -0.61 -12.71 11.59
CA GLN A 433 -0.53 -13.89 10.75
C GLN A 433 0.93 -14.22 10.38
N ALA A 434 1.71 -13.24 9.94
CA ALA A 434 3.10 -13.44 9.56
C ALA A 434 3.97 -13.90 10.75
N ILE A 435 3.76 -13.34 11.93
CA ILE A 435 4.48 -13.73 13.15
C ILE A 435 4.10 -15.15 13.56
N SER A 436 2.80 -15.46 13.62
CA SER A 436 2.30 -16.77 14.02
C SER A 436 2.78 -17.88 13.09
N GLN A 437 2.71 -17.68 11.77
CA GLN A 437 3.22 -18.63 10.78
C GLN A 437 4.70 -18.90 10.97
N THR A 438 5.50 -17.86 11.19
CA THR A 438 6.95 -18.03 11.42
C THR A 438 7.25 -18.78 12.73
N GLU A 439 6.47 -18.56 13.78
CA GLU A 439 6.58 -19.30 15.04
C GLU A 439 6.22 -20.79 14.87
N GLU A 440 5.17 -21.08 14.09
CA GLU A 440 4.78 -22.45 13.76
C GLU A 440 5.85 -23.18 12.92
N GLU A 441 6.42 -22.50 11.93
CA GLU A 441 7.51 -23.04 11.09
C GLU A 441 8.75 -23.38 11.93
N LYS A 442 9.18 -22.48 12.83
CA LYS A 442 10.28 -22.72 13.78
C LYS A 442 10.04 -23.94 14.65
N HIS A 443 8.85 -24.03 15.25
CA HIS A 443 8.51 -25.16 16.10
C HIS A 443 8.52 -26.47 15.33
N ALA A 444 8.04 -26.49 14.09
CA ALA A 444 8.08 -27.65 13.22
C ALA A 444 9.53 -28.07 12.89
N GLU A 445 10.41 -27.10 12.59
CA GLU A 445 11.84 -27.35 12.33
C GLU A 445 12.55 -27.93 13.56
N GLU A 446 12.31 -27.39 14.75
CA GLU A 446 12.84 -27.87 16.02
C GLU A 446 12.45 -29.32 16.28
N LEU A 447 11.18 -29.68 16.06
CA LEU A 447 10.66 -31.04 16.19
C LEU A 447 11.34 -32.03 15.21
N VAL A 448 11.55 -31.59 13.96
CA VAL A 448 12.28 -32.42 12.95
C VAL A 448 13.70 -32.60 13.36
N GLN A 449 14.38 -31.54 13.82
CA GLN A 449 15.77 -31.62 14.28
C GLN A 449 15.93 -32.54 15.50
N GLU A 450 15.01 -32.49 16.45
CA GLU A 450 15.01 -33.35 17.63
C GLU A 450 14.87 -34.84 17.24
N LYS A 451 13.90 -35.14 16.33
CA LYS A 451 13.73 -36.51 15.80
C LYS A 451 14.96 -37.02 15.07
N THR A 452 15.57 -36.14 14.24
CA THR A 452 16.80 -36.48 13.50
C THR A 452 17.96 -36.76 14.43
N ASN A 453 18.13 -35.94 15.48
CA ASN A 453 19.19 -36.14 16.48
C ASN A 453 18.99 -37.45 17.27
N LYS A 454 17.74 -37.78 17.65
CA LYS A 454 17.42 -39.06 18.31
C LYS A 454 17.72 -40.24 17.41
N ALA A 455 17.33 -40.21 16.12
CA ALA A 455 17.64 -41.27 15.16
C ALA A 455 19.14 -41.45 14.97
N THR A 456 19.91 -40.36 14.84
CA THR A 456 21.37 -40.39 14.69
C THR A 456 22.05 -41.02 15.92
N LYS A 457 21.56 -40.71 17.14
CA LYS A 457 22.05 -41.28 18.38
C LYS A 457 21.81 -42.79 18.43
N VAL A 458 20.63 -43.27 18.05
CA VAL A 458 20.29 -44.68 17.98
C VAL A 458 21.21 -45.42 17.00
N LEU A 459 21.43 -44.87 15.80
CA LEU A 459 22.31 -45.44 14.79
C LEU A 459 23.77 -45.53 15.27
N LYS A 460 24.29 -44.54 15.98
CA LYS A 460 25.62 -44.56 16.58
C LYS A 460 25.73 -45.68 17.62
N THR A 461 24.77 -45.79 18.53
CA THR A 461 24.73 -46.85 19.55
C THR A 461 24.65 -48.24 18.91
N GLN A 462 23.84 -48.46 17.87
CA GLN A 462 23.77 -49.74 17.14
C GLN A 462 25.10 -50.09 16.48
N LYS A 463 25.80 -49.10 15.90
CA LYS A 463 27.13 -49.32 15.30
C LYS A 463 28.17 -49.65 16.35
N GLU A 464 28.15 -49.03 17.50
CA GLU A 464 29.04 -49.35 18.64
C GLU A 464 28.81 -50.78 19.16
N ILE A 465 27.53 -51.17 19.36
CA ILE A 465 27.17 -52.52 19.76
C ILE A 465 27.63 -53.54 18.72
N SER A 466 27.41 -53.28 17.42
CA SER A 466 27.87 -54.14 16.34
C SER A 466 29.40 -54.35 16.33
N ASN A 467 30.14 -53.26 16.56
CA ASN A 467 31.60 -53.30 16.66
C ASN A 467 32.10 -54.13 17.88
N LEU A 468 31.45 -53.97 19.04
CA LEU A 468 31.76 -54.76 20.26
C LEU A 468 31.46 -56.23 20.05
N LEU A 469 30.35 -56.57 19.42
CA LEU A 469 29.98 -57.96 19.08
C LEU A 469 31.04 -58.63 18.09
N ALA A 470 31.47 -57.81 17.09
CA ALA A 470 32.49 -58.24 16.14
C ALA A 470 33.84 -58.45 16.82
N PHE A 471 34.22 -57.61 17.79
CA PHE A 471 35.43 -57.75 18.59
C PHE A 471 35.42 -59.05 19.48
N HIS A 472 34.28 -59.27 20.17
CA HIS A 472 34.11 -60.46 21.00
C HIS A 472 34.15 -61.74 20.18
N LYS A 473 33.54 -61.81 19.00
CA LYS A 473 33.63 -62.96 18.08
C LYS A 473 35.08 -63.28 17.63
N ARG A 474 35.84 -62.21 17.36
CA ARG A 474 37.29 -62.43 16.98
C ARG A 474 38.13 -63.01 18.11
N ASN A 475 37.85 -62.63 19.35
CA ASN A 475 38.62 -63.11 20.51
C ASN A 475 38.12 -64.47 21.08
N ALA A 476 36.97 -64.97 20.65
CA ALA A 476 36.44 -66.30 21.05
C ALA A 476 36.95 -67.43 20.15
N PHE A 477 37.67 -67.14 19.06
CA PHE A 477 38.28 -68.10 18.14
C PHE A 477 39.80 -68.00 18.12
N ALA A 478 40.42 -67.23 19.01
CA ALA A 478 41.86 -67.25 19.31
C ALA A 478 42.11 -68.00 20.63
#